data_5306e19d11ef53a52f67a4ea2fd58cd6
#
_entry.id   5306e19d11ef53a52f67a4ea2fd58cd6
#
_cell.length_a   1.000
_cell.length_b   1.000
_cell.length_c   1.000
_cell.angle_alpha   90.00
_cell.angle_beta   90.00
_cell.angle_gamma   90.00
#
_symmetry.space_group_name_H-M   'P 1'
#
loop_
_entity.id
_entity.type
_entity.pdbx_description
1 polymer ?
#
loop_
_entity_poly.entity_id
_entity_poly.type
_entity_poly.pdbx_seq_one_letter_code
_entity_poly.pdbx_strand_id
1 'polypeptide(L)'
;MDKVEMKGEYNQFIGEYSCACNSKFTDSIITAFDYYTSMGATYCEDQQFENSNAGRFDYAIDLMDMNPSMKDHPLETLNGTLQECFNEYVRVFGHLRTVPMYSCVQKVQMTPAGGGYHVWHDENSHMEHANRCLTWMVYLNDDYEGGETEFLYYKKRVQPEKGKLLIWPAGMTHAHRGGLVLKGTKYIVTGWFYLANVNGRA
;
A
#
# COMPACT_ATOMS: atom_id res chain seq x y z
N MET A 1 26.48 11.54 1.14
CA MET A 1 25.56 10.44 0.72
C MET A 1 24.77 11.00 -0.42
N ASP A 2 25.05 10.57 -1.63
CA ASP A 2 24.32 11.01 -2.81
C ASP A 2 22.85 10.59 -2.63
N LYS A 3 21.93 11.57 -2.69
CA LYS A 3 20.50 11.26 -2.78
C LYS A 3 20.34 10.46 -4.06
N VAL A 4 20.00 9.19 -3.95
CA VAL A 4 19.52 8.41 -5.10
C VAL A 4 18.28 9.16 -5.59
N GLU A 5 18.38 9.74 -6.79
CA GLU A 5 17.27 10.47 -7.38
C GLU A 5 16.14 9.47 -7.62
N MET A 6 15.05 9.66 -6.88
CA MET A 6 13.87 8.77 -6.96
C MET A 6 13.24 8.97 -8.34
N LYS A 7 13.30 7.95 -9.17
CA LYS A 7 12.77 7.98 -10.53
C LYS A 7 11.45 7.22 -10.57
N GLY A 8 10.35 7.94 -10.80
CA GLY A 8 9.02 7.37 -11.03
C GLY A 8 8.86 6.89 -12.48
N GLU A 9 8.28 5.72 -12.65
CA GLU A 9 7.77 5.24 -13.94
C GLU A 9 6.25 5.30 -13.94
N TYR A 10 5.66 5.76 -15.05
CA TYR A 10 4.22 6.01 -15.11
C TYR A 10 3.60 5.32 -16.32
N ASN A 11 2.61 4.50 -16.07
CA ASN A 11 1.81 3.89 -17.11
C ASN A 11 0.35 3.80 -16.66
N GLN A 12 -0.57 4.34 -17.46
CA GLN A 12 -2.01 4.26 -17.20
C GLN A 12 -2.40 4.75 -15.79
N PHE A 13 -1.85 5.88 -15.36
CA PHE A 13 -2.00 6.46 -14.01
C PHE A 13 -1.44 5.60 -12.86
N ILE A 14 -0.74 4.53 -13.14
CA ILE A 14 -0.01 3.77 -12.14
C ILE A 14 1.42 4.32 -12.09
N GLY A 15 1.81 4.88 -10.95
CA GLY A 15 3.17 5.34 -10.66
C GLY A 15 3.92 4.27 -9.89
N GLU A 16 5.11 3.91 -10.36
CA GLU A 16 6.02 2.96 -9.73
C GLU A 16 7.32 3.68 -9.37
N TYR A 17 7.75 3.59 -8.12
CA TYR A 17 8.93 4.26 -7.59
C TYR A 17 9.87 3.20 -6.99
N SER A 18 10.84 2.74 -7.78
CA SER A 18 11.85 1.79 -7.30
C SER A 18 12.75 2.46 -6.29
N CYS A 19 13.16 1.68 -5.26
CA CYS A 19 14.04 2.15 -4.17
C CYS A 19 13.51 3.38 -3.41
N ALA A 20 12.19 3.63 -3.40
CA ALA A 20 11.61 4.73 -2.65
C ALA A 20 11.91 4.62 -1.15
N CYS A 21 11.83 3.41 -0.60
CA CYS A 21 12.15 3.12 0.79
C CYS A 21 13.44 2.31 0.90
N ASN A 22 14.33 2.70 1.82
CA ASN A 22 15.57 1.97 2.05
C ASN A 22 15.34 0.72 2.93
N SER A 23 16.30 -0.22 2.87
CA SER A 23 16.21 -1.50 3.59
C SER A 23 16.11 -1.33 5.11
N LYS A 24 16.79 -0.35 5.72
CA LYS A 24 16.69 -0.11 7.18
C LYS A 24 15.24 0.19 7.58
N PHE A 25 14.55 1.00 6.79
CA PHE A 25 13.15 1.33 7.02
C PHE A 25 12.25 0.09 6.87
N THR A 26 12.35 -0.63 5.73
CA THR A 26 11.50 -1.79 5.46
C THR A 26 11.70 -2.90 6.50
N ASP A 27 12.95 -3.20 6.88
CA ASP A 27 13.27 -4.20 7.90
C ASP A 27 12.77 -3.79 9.28
N SER A 28 12.79 -2.51 9.61
CA SER A 28 12.27 -2.02 10.91
C SER A 28 10.75 -2.22 11.04
N ILE A 29 9.98 -2.02 9.95
CA ILE A 29 8.53 -2.27 9.96
C ILE A 29 8.23 -3.75 10.09
N ILE A 30 8.94 -4.63 9.34
CA ILE A 30 8.75 -6.07 9.44
C ILE A 30 9.04 -6.54 10.87
N THR A 31 10.17 -6.11 11.45
CA THR A 31 10.53 -6.45 12.83
C THR A 31 9.46 -6.00 13.84
N ALA A 32 8.93 -4.79 13.66
CA ALA A 32 7.86 -4.28 14.52
C ALA A 32 6.57 -5.10 14.35
N PHE A 33 6.17 -5.41 13.11
CA PHE A 33 5.00 -6.23 12.82
C PHE A 33 5.09 -7.61 13.49
N ASP A 34 6.23 -8.29 13.35
CA ASP A 34 6.46 -9.61 13.95
C ASP A 34 6.40 -9.56 15.48
N TYR A 35 6.93 -8.49 16.08
CA TYR A 35 6.81 -8.25 17.53
C TYR A 35 5.34 -8.13 17.94
N TYR A 36 4.54 -7.29 17.28
CA TYR A 36 3.12 -7.11 17.59
C TYR A 36 2.30 -8.38 17.32
N THR A 37 2.65 -9.15 16.30
CA THR A 37 2.05 -10.47 16.05
C THR A 37 2.32 -11.43 17.20
N SER A 38 3.54 -11.45 17.74
CA SER A 38 3.88 -12.28 18.91
C SER A 38 3.10 -11.92 20.18
N MET A 39 2.63 -10.66 20.26
CA MET A 39 1.79 -10.15 21.35
C MET A 39 0.28 -10.37 21.11
N GLY A 40 -0.11 -10.94 19.96
CA GLY A 40 -1.51 -11.13 19.57
C GLY A 40 -2.24 -9.83 19.21
N ALA A 41 -1.49 -8.78 18.83
CA ALA A 41 -2.06 -7.48 18.50
C ALA A 41 -2.44 -7.32 17.01
N THR A 42 -2.06 -8.27 16.15
CA THR A 42 -2.49 -8.29 14.76
C THR A 42 -3.85 -8.99 14.62
N TYR A 43 -4.64 -8.55 13.64
CA TYR A 43 -5.89 -9.21 13.29
C TYR A 43 -5.76 -9.97 11.98
N CYS A 44 -6.54 -11.05 11.85
CA CYS A 44 -6.58 -11.88 10.65
C CYS A 44 -7.75 -11.47 9.77
N GLU A 45 -7.48 -11.23 8.50
CA GLU A 45 -8.47 -11.08 7.46
C GLU A 45 -8.60 -12.43 6.73
N ASP A 46 -9.60 -13.22 7.13
CA ASP A 46 -9.95 -14.48 6.47
C ASP A 46 -11.37 -14.37 5.93
N GLN A 47 -11.48 -13.94 4.67
CA GLN A 47 -12.76 -13.72 4.00
C GLN A 47 -12.90 -14.72 2.84
N GLN A 48 -13.87 -15.60 2.96
CA GLN A 48 -14.33 -16.43 1.85
C GLN A 48 -15.60 -15.76 1.27
N PHE A 49 -15.54 -15.38 0.00
CA PHE A 49 -16.70 -14.80 -0.67
C PHE A 49 -17.60 -15.92 -1.20
N GLU A 50 -18.88 -15.88 -0.83
CA GLU A 50 -19.90 -16.81 -1.33
C GLU A 50 -19.87 -16.85 -2.87
N ASN A 51 -19.83 -18.06 -3.44
CA ASN A 51 -19.80 -18.32 -4.89
C ASN A 51 -18.48 -17.96 -5.63
N SER A 52 -17.37 -17.72 -4.95
CA SER A 52 -16.07 -17.60 -5.60
C SER A 52 -15.01 -18.42 -4.87
N ASN A 53 -14.09 -19.03 -5.63
CA ASN A 53 -12.87 -19.61 -5.07
C ASN A 53 -11.84 -18.52 -4.72
N ALA A 54 -12.24 -17.25 -4.83
CA ALA A 54 -11.43 -16.10 -4.49
C ALA A 54 -11.73 -15.69 -3.05
N GLY A 55 -10.70 -15.45 -2.30
CA GLY A 55 -10.78 -15.04 -0.90
C GLY A 55 -9.72 -14.02 -0.56
N ARG A 56 -9.70 -13.62 0.69
CA ARG A 56 -8.63 -12.85 1.28
C ARG A 56 -8.11 -13.60 2.49
N PHE A 57 -6.80 -13.75 2.57
CA PHE A 57 -6.13 -14.31 3.72
C PHE A 57 -4.82 -13.57 3.97
N ASP A 58 -4.81 -12.70 4.95
CA ASP A 58 -3.65 -11.96 5.44
C ASP A 58 -3.82 -11.57 6.91
N TYR A 59 -2.74 -11.12 7.53
CA TYR A 59 -2.73 -10.52 8.87
C TYR A 59 -2.39 -9.05 8.76
N ALA A 60 -3.01 -8.21 9.58
CA ALA A 60 -2.80 -6.78 9.51
C ALA A 60 -2.74 -6.11 10.90
N ILE A 61 -2.14 -4.92 10.93
CA ILE A 61 -2.19 -3.97 12.03
C ILE A 61 -2.16 -2.56 11.46
N ASP A 62 -2.88 -1.63 12.07
CA ASP A 62 -2.75 -0.22 11.71
C ASP A 62 -1.41 0.34 12.22
N LEU A 63 -0.67 1.06 11.37
CA LEU A 63 0.65 1.58 11.72
C LEU A 63 0.61 2.53 12.92
N MET A 64 -0.53 3.22 13.12
CA MET A 64 -0.77 4.09 14.28
C MET A 64 -0.91 3.32 15.61
N ASP A 65 -1.28 2.05 15.56
CA ASP A 65 -1.40 1.18 16.74
C ASP A 65 -0.04 0.60 17.17
N MET A 66 0.97 0.71 16.31
CA MET A 66 2.34 0.45 16.69
C MET A 66 2.83 1.61 17.56
N ASN A 67 3.32 1.30 18.77
CA ASN A 67 3.65 2.28 19.81
C ASN A 67 4.51 3.44 19.27
N PRO A 68 4.01 4.70 19.30
CA PRO A 68 4.74 5.87 18.80
C PRO A 68 5.96 6.25 19.65
N SER A 69 6.12 5.66 20.84
CA SER A 69 7.29 5.86 21.70
C SER A 69 8.53 5.07 21.25
N MET A 70 8.44 4.28 20.19
CA MET A 70 9.62 3.65 19.58
C MET A 70 10.53 4.77 19.05
N LYS A 71 11.78 4.76 19.50
CA LYS A 71 12.82 5.64 18.95
C LYS A 71 12.91 5.36 17.44
N ASP A 72 12.86 6.42 16.64
CA ASP A 72 12.82 6.33 15.17
C ASP A 72 11.53 5.64 14.64
N HIS A 73 10.34 6.04 15.16
CA HIS A 73 9.07 5.51 14.68
C HIS A 73 8.99 5.61 13.15
N PRO A 74 8.69 4.51 12.43
CA PRO A 74 8.77 4.45 10.97
C PRO A 74 7.80 5.38 10.23
N LEU A 75 6.78 5.88 10.92
CA LEU A 75 5.73 6.73 10.36
C LEU A 75 6.28 8.04 9.75
N GLU A 76 7.23 8.69 10.42
CA GLU A 76 7.81 9.95 9.92
C GLU A 76 8.59 9.72 8.62
N THR A 77 9.41 8.67 8.58
CA THR A 77 10.16 8.28 7.38
C THR A 77 9.23 7.91 6.23
N LEU A 78 8.18 7.14 6.51
CA LEU A 78 7.18 6.76 5.51
C LEU A 78 6.45 7.98 4.95
N ASN A 79 5.98 8.87 5.83
CA ASN A 79 5.26 10.07 5.41
C ASN A 79 6.14 11.00 4.57
N GLY A 80 7.42 11.15 4.90
CA GLY A 80 8.37 11.91 4.10
C GLY A 80 8.54 11.33 2.69
N THR A 81 8.80 10.04 2.58
CA THR A 81 8.93 9.34 1.30
C THR A 81 7.64 9.38 0.49
N LEU A 82 6.50 9.11 1.14
CA LEU A 82 5.19 9.15 0.49
C LEU A 82 4.88 10.54 -0.06
N GLN A 83 5.22 11.60 0.70
CA GLN A 83 5.04 12.98 0.24
C GLN A 83 5.91 13.31 -0.98
N GLU A 84 7.15 12.85 -1.01
CA GLU A 84 8.05 13.03 -2.17
C GLU A 84 7.47 12.32 -3.42
N CYS A 85 7.06 11.05 -3.29
CA CYS A 85 6.42 10.30 -4.38
C CYS A 85 5.10 10.94 -4.84
N PHE A 86 4.28 11.41 -3.91
CA PHE A 86 3.03 12.07 -4.21
C PHE A 86 3.24 13.40 -4.95
N ASN A 87 4.20 14.21 -4.54
CA ASN A 87 4.52 15.46 -5.23
C ASN A 87 4.96 15.20 -6.68
N GLU A 88 5.76 14.15 -6.89
CA GLU A 88 6.18 13.72 -8.22
C GLU A 88 4.98 13.23 -9.05
N TYR A 89 4.10 12.40 -8.46
CA TYR A 89 2.87 11.92 -9.09
C TYR A 89 1.97 13.08 -9.53
N VAL A 90 1.74 14.05 -8.67
CA VAL A 90 0.95 15.26 -8.96
C VAL A 90 1.63 16.15 -9.99
N ARG A 91 2.98 16.18 -10.04
CA ARG A 91 3.72 16.90 -11.08
C ARG A 91 3.44 16.32 -12.47
N VAL A 92 3.41 15.00 -12.59
CA VAL A 92 3.12 14.28 -13.84
C VAL A 92 1.65 14.40 -14.22
N PHE A 93 0.74 14.20 -13.26
CA PHE A 93 -0.71 14.31 -13.47
C PHE A 93 -1.22 15.67 -12.98
N GLY A 94 -0.84 16.74 -13.68
CA GLY A 94 -0.96 18.13 -13.26
C GLY A 94 -2.34 18.61 -12.83
N HIS A 95 -3.43 17.97 -13.28
CA HIS A 95 -4.79 18.27 -12.82
C HIS A 95 -4.95 18.05 -11.31
N LEU A 96 -4.26 17.06 -10.75
CA LEU A 96 -4.34 16.73 -9.32
C LEU A 96 -3.81 17.84 -8.40
N ARG A 97 -3.08 18.83 -8.92
CA ARG A 97 -2.62 19.99 -8.15
C ARG A 97 -3.76 20.82 -7.56
N THR A 98 -4.94 20.74 -8.15
CA THR A 98 -6.14 21.46 -7.70
C THR A 98 -7.03 20.63 -6.80
N VAL A 99 -6.67 19.37 -6.56
CA VAL A 99 -7.44 18.43 -5.73
C VAL A 99 -6.78 18.32 -4.37
N PRO A 100 -7.37 18.88 -3.31
CA PRO A 100 -6.81 18.78 -1.97
C PRO A 100 -6.97 17.36 -1.45
N MET A 101 -5.85 16.74 -1.07
CA MET A 101 -5.81 15.38 -0.57
C MET A 101 -4.93 15.27 0.68
N TYR A 102 -5.21 14.29 1.53
CA TYR A 102 -4.39 13.91 2.69
C TYR A 102 -4.33 12.38 2.84
N SER A 103 -3.31 11.87 3.49
CA SER A 103 -3.20 10.45 3.85
C SER A 103 -3.13 10.31 5.36
N CYS A 104 -3.93 9.41 5.95
CA CYS A 104 -4.00 9.24 7.40
C CYS A 104 -4.05 7.79 7.88
N VAL A 105 -4.66 6.88 7.13
CA VAL A 105 -4.76 5.47 7.51
C VAL A 105 -3.71 4.67 6.75
N GLN A 106 -2.93 3.92 7.48
CA GLN A 106 -1.81 3.14 6.95
C GLN A 106 -1.83 1.76 7.62
N LYS A 107 -1.94 0.72 6.81
CA LYS A 107 -1.97 -0.68 7.27
C LYS A 107 -0.67 -1.38 6.91
N VAL A 108 -0.06 -2.04 7.89
CA VAL A 108 0.96 -3.06 7.63
C VAL A 108 0.26 -4.39 7.48
N GLN A 109 0.57 -5.13 6.43
CA GLN A 109 -0.03 -6.43 6.13
C GLN A 109 1.04 -7.49 5.90
N MET A 110 0.78 -8.67 6.42
CA MET A 110 1.59 -9.87 6.21
C MET A 110 0.74 -10.94 5.56
N THR A 111 1.17 -11.44 4.42
CA THR A 111 0.51 -12.50 3.67
C THR A 111 1.40 -13.74 3.65
N PRO A 112 1.00 -14.85 4.30
CA PRO A 112 1.77 -16.09 4.27
C PRO A 112 1.64 -16.82 2.93
N ALA A 113 2.47 -17.84 2.72
CA ALA A 113 2.29 -18.76 1.60
C ALA A 113 0.88 -19.38 1.63
N GLY A 114 0.23 -19.40 0.47
CA GLY A 114 -1.18 -19.80 0.31
C GLY A 114 -2.17 -18.65 0.50
N GLY A 115 -1.72 -17.50 1.03
CA GLY A 115 -2.53 -16.30 1.22
C GLY A 115 -2.51 -15.35 0.03
N GLY A 116 -3.31 -14.31 0.14
CA GLY A 116 -3.44 -13.23 -0.85
C GLY A 116 -4.77 -12.51 -0.71
N TYR A 117 -4.95 -11.47 -1.51
CA TYR A 117 -6.24 -10.83 -1.70
C TYR A 117 -6.68 -11.06 -3.16
N HIS A 118 -7.31 -12.21 -3.40
CA HIS A 118 -7.54 -12.75 -4.73
C HIS A 118 -8.76 -12.17 -5.45
N VAL A 119 -9.61 -11.41 -4.73
CA VAL A 119 -10.79 -10.77 -5.31
C VAL A 119 -10.38 -9.50 -6.04
N TRP A 120 -10.88 -9.35 -7.27
CA TRP A 120 -10.80 -8.08 -7.96
C TRP A 120 -11.63 -7.04 -7.22
N HIS A 121 -10.99 -5.98 -6.76
CA HIS A 121 -11.62 -4.91 -5.99
C HIS A 121 -11.07 -3.55 -6.39
N ASP A 122 -11.80 -2.55 -6.06
CA ASP A 122 -11.36 -1.16 -6.00
C ASP A 122 -11.53 -0.63 -4.56
N GLU A 123 -11.03 0.56 -4.31
CA GLU A 123 -10.90 1.07 -2.96
C GLU A 123 -11.99 2.06 -2.56
N ASN A 124 -12.89 2.44 -3.48
CA ASN A 124 -13.88 3.48 -3.23
C ASN A 124 -15.32 3.15 -3.65
N SER A 125 -15.64 1.90 -3.97
CA SER A 125 -17.00 1.48 -4.36
C SER A 125 -18.01 1.43 -3.22
N HIS A 126 -17.60 1.64 -1.97
CA HIS A 126 -18.49 1.71 -0.82
C HIS A 126 -18.60 3.14 -0.29
N MET A 127 -19.80 3.53 0.18
CA MET A 127 -20.06 4.89 0.67
C MET A 127 -19.08 5.34 1.75
N GLU A 128 -18.66 4.43 2.63
CA GLU A 128 -17.69 4.69 3.70
C GLU A 128 -16.31 5.05 3.19
N HIS A 129 -16.00 4.66 1.95
CA HIS A 129 -14.69 4.82 1.32
C HIS A 129 -14.75 5.68 0.06
N ALA A 130 -15.91 6.26 -0.25
CA ALA A 130 -16.13 7.02 -1.49
C ALA A 130 -15.19 8.24 -1.65
N ASN A 131 -14.60 8.72 -0.56
CA ASN A 131 -13.65 9.83 -0.57
C ASN A 131 -12.18 9.42 -0.79
N ARG A 132 -11.88 8.13 -0.99
CA ARG A 132 -10.56 7.67 -1.40
C ARG A 132 -10.31 8.02 -2.86
N CYS A 133 -9.27 8.81 -3.13
CA CYS A 133 -8.89 9.24 -4.48
C CYS A 133 -7.81 8.39 -5.09
N LEU A 134 -6.76 8.18 -4.32
CA LEU A 134 -5.61 7.38 -4.73
C LEU A 134 -5.34 6.33 -3.67
N THR A 135 -4.81 5.21 -4.12
CA THR A 135 -4.23 4.16 -3.28
C THR A 135 -2.72 4.20 -3.42
N TRP A 136 -2.02 3.90 -2.37
CA TRP A 136 -0.58 3.69 -2.41
C TRP A 136 -0.18 2.44 -1.64
N MET A 137 0.96 1.85 -2.00
CA MET A 137 1.48 0.65 -1.36
C MET A 137 3.00 0.64 -1.45
N VAL A 138 3.66 0.11 -0.41
CA VAL A 138 5.10 -0.18 -0.40
C VAL A 138 5.31 -1.68 -0.21
N TYR A 139 6.11 -2.31 -1.07
CA TYR A 139 6.64 -3.65 -0.80
C TYR A 139 7.77 -3.56 0.23
N LEU A 140 7.62 -4.25 1.36
CA LEU A 140 8.63 -4.25 2.43
C LEU A 140 9.70 -5.30 2.21
N ASN A 141 9.40 -6.35 1.46
CA ASN A 141 10.33 -7.41 1.06
C ASN A 141 10.03 -7.93 -0.35
N ASP A 142 10.93 -8.74 -0.88
CA ASP A 142 10.81 -9.40 -2.19
C ASP A 142 11.40 -10.82 -2.19
N ASP A 143 11.70 -11.37 -1.01
CA ASP A 143 12.25 -12.70 -0.80
C ASP A 143 11.16 -13.80 -0.71
N TYR A 144 10.13 -13.67 -1.55
CA TYR A 144 9.03 -14.62 -1.69
C TYR A 144 8.68 -14.86 -3.17
N GLU A 145 7.88 -15.89 -3.46
CA GLU A 145 7.43 -16.22 -4.82
C GLU A 145 5.93 -15.91 -4.96
N GLY A 146 5.54 -15.33 -6.09
CA GLY A 146 4.16 -14.87 -6.34
C GLY A 146 3.85 -13.53 -5.69
N GLY A 147 2.59 -13.32 -5.31
CA GLY A 147 2.16 -12.14 -4.53
C GLY A 147 2.21 -10.80 -5.29
N GLU A 148 2.30 -10.81 -6.62
CA GLU A 148 2.29 -9.61 -7.45
C GLU A 148 1.00 -8.81 -7.27
N THR A 149 1.06 -7.50 -7.52
CA THR A 149 -0.14 -6.66 -7.63
C THR A 149 -0.60 -6.65 -9.08
N GLU A 150 -1.81 -7.14 -9.32
CA GLU A 150 -2.40 -7.26 -10.65
C GLU A 150 -3.49 -6.21 -10.88
N PHE A 151 -3.48 -5.56 -12.06
CA PHE A 151 -4.49 -4.60 -12.51
C PHE A 151 -5.31 -5.19 -13.65
N LEU A 152 -6.62 -5.36 -13.42
CA LEU A 152 -7.53 -6.11 -14.28
C LEU A 152 -7.57 -5.57 -15.72
N TYR A 153 -7.94 -4.31 -15.86
CA TYR A 153 -8.23 -3.72 -17.17
C TYR A 153 -6.98 -3.42 -17.99
N TYR A 154 -5.85 -3.27 -17.31
CA TYR A 154 -4.56 -2.97 -17.94
C TYR A 154 -3.72 -4.21 -18.22
N LYS A 155 -4.15 -5.40 -17.77
CA LYS A 155 -3.39 -6.65 -17.83
C LYS A 155 -1.96 -6.47 -17.31
N LYS A 156 -1.81 -5.59 -16.34
CA LYS A 156 -0.53 -5.25 -15.73
C LYS A 156 -0.34 -6.06 -14.47
N ARG A 157 0.85 -6.61 -14.33
CA ARG A 157 1.31 -7.31 -13.14
C ARG A 157 2.59 -6.64 -12.66
N VAL A 158 2.55 -6.07 -11.47
CA VAL A 158 3.70 -5.40 -10.88
C VAL A 158 4.47 -6.40 -10.04
N GLN A 159 5.74 -6.60 -10.39
CA GLN A 159 6.63 -7.48 -9.64
C GLN A 159 7.02 -6.84 -8.32
N PRO A 160 6.97 -7.59 -7.21
CA PRO A 160 7.50 -7.15 -5.92
C PRO A 160 8.98 -6.78 -6.03
N GLU A 161 9.34 -5.69 -5.38
CA GLU A 161 10.72 -5.23 -5.23
C GLU A 161 10.81 -4.51 -3.88
N LYS A 162 11.72 -4.92 -3.03
CA LYS A 162 11.89 -4.34 -1.69
C LYS A 162 12.09 -2.83 -1.75
N GLY A 163 11.25 -2.09 -1.05
CA GLY A 163 11.26 -0.62 -1.04
C GLY A 163 10.58 0.05 -2.22
N LYS A 164 10.00 -0.70 -3.18
CA LYS A 164 9.19 -0.12 -4.26
C LYS A 164 7.87 0.41 -3.71
N LEU A 165 7.55 1.66 -4.08
CA LEU A 165 6.27 2.30 -3.77
C LEU A 165 5.42 2.42 -5.04
N LEU A 166 4.13 2.15 -4.90
CA LEU A 166 3.13 2.33 -5.96
C LEU A 166 2.14 3.41 -5.57
N ILE A 167 1.65 4.19 -6.55
CA ILE A 167 0.49 5.09 -6.42
C ILE A 167 -0.42 4.88 -7.63
N TRP A 168 -1.73 4.71 -7.39
CA TRP A 168 -2.72 4.55 -8.47
C TRP A 168 -4.11 5.08 -8.04
N PRO A 169 -5.01 5.38 -9.00
CA PRO A 169 -6.39 5.80 -8.70
C PRO A 169 -7.17 4.73 -7.94
N ALA A 170 -7.93 5.15 -6.91
CA ALA A 170 -8.67 4.25 -6.03
C ALA A 170 -9.92 3.62 -6.66
N GLY A 171 -10.41 4.16 -7.78
CA GLY A 171 -11.72 3.81 -8.36
C GLY A 171 -11.71 2.62 -9.29
N MET A 172 -12.92 2.28 -9.76
CA MET A 172 -13.24 1.09 -10.57
C MET A 172 -12.38 0.90 -11.83
N THR A 173 -11.83 1.95 -12.40
CA THR A 173 -10.93 1.86 -13.57
C THR A 173 -9.61 1.16 -13.24
N HIS A 174 -9.24 1.12 -11.96
CA HIS A 174 -8.02 0.50 -11.46
C HIS A 174 -8.32 -0.67 -10.54
N ALA A 175 -9.38 -1.45 -10.88
CA ALA A 175 -9.65 -2.71 -10.19
C ALA A 175 -8.39 -3.58 -10.18
N HIS A 176 -8.00 -4.01 -9.00
CA HIS A 176 -6.75 -4.73 -8.75
C HIS A 176 -6.93 -5.85 -7.75
N ARG A 177 -5.90 -6.68 -7.60
CA ARG A 177 -5.83 -7.74 -6.59
C ARG A 177 -4.39 -8.06 -6.21
N GLY A 178 -4.22 -8.66 -5.05
CA GLY A 178 -2.98 -9.35 -4.68
C GLY A 178 -2.98 -10.78 -5.20
N GLY A 179 -1.95 -11.15 -5.95
CA GLY A 179 -1.74 -12.52 -6.40
C GLY A 179 -1.46 -13.47 -5.23
N LEU A 180 -1.55 -14.78 -5.50
CA LEU A 180 -1.23 -15.82 -4.55
C LEU A 180 0.25 -15.78 -4.17
N VAL A 181 0.56 -15.76 -2.88
CA VAL A 181 1.91 -16.01 -2.39
C VAL A 181 2.19 -17.51 -2.46
N LEU A 182 3.10 -17.92 -3.33
CA LEU A 182 3.40 -19.33 -3.60
C LEU A 182 4.37 -19.90 -2.57
N LYS A 183 5.32 -19.08 -2.11
CA LYS A 183 6.35 -19.47 -1.15
C LYS A 183 6.87 -18.25 -0.40
N GLY A 184 7.26 -18.41 0.86
CA GLY A 184 7.74 -17.33 1.71
C GLY A 184 6.60 -16.52 2.32
N THR A 185 6.89 -15.29 2.69
CA THR A 185 5.93 -14.38 3.34
C THR A 185 6.08 -12.99 2.74
N LYS A 186 4.98 -12.43 2.28
CA LYS A 186 4.92 -11.07 1.72
C LYS A 186 4.56 -10.08 2.82
N TYR A 187 5.30 -8.96 2.90
CA TYR A 187 4.97 -7.83 3.76
C TYR A 187 4.79 -6.57 2.91
N ILE A 188 3.73 -5.81 3.19
CA ILE A 188 3.47 -4.52 2.58
C ILE A 188 3.01 -3.49 3.62
N VAL A 189 3.18 -2.20 3.30
CA VAL A 189 2.39 -1.11 3.89
C VAL A 189 1.48 -0.57 2.81
N THR A 190 0.22 -0.33 3.12
CA THR A 190 -0.75 0.28 2.20
C THR A 190 -1.55 1.38 2.88
N GLY A 191 -2.10 2.27 2.08
CA GLY A 191 -2.95 3.35 2.53
C GLY A 191 -3.56 4.13 1.37
N TRP A 192 -4.21 5.24 1.71
CA TRP A 192 -5.00 5.98 0.74
C TRP A 192 -4.78 7.48 0.87
N PHE A 193 -4.93 8.19 -0.25
CA PHE A 193 -5.14 9.62 -0.26
C PHE A 193 -6.64 9.91 -0.35
N TYR A 194 -7.12 10.66 0.62
CA TYR A 194 -8.53 11.04 0.76
C TYR A 194 -8.75 12.46 0.30
N LEU A 195 -9.94 12.74 -0.26
CA LEU A 195 -10.36 14.11 -0.51
C LEU A 195 -10.43 14.90 0.81
N ALA A 196 -9.76 16.05 0.84
CA ALA A 196 -9.86 16.95 1.98
C ALA A 196 -11.09 17.87 1.81
N ASN A 197 -11.87 18.01 2.86
CA ASN A 197 -12.93 19.01 2.91
C ASN A 197 -12.31 20.40 3.15
N VAL A 198 -12.11 21.19 2.08
CA VAL A 198 -11.47 22.51 2.16
C VAL A 198 -12.43 23.61 2.62
N ASN A 199 -13.72 23.35 2.68
CA ASN A 199 -14.70 24.42 2.86
C ASN A 199 -15.30 24.51 4.26
N GLY A 200 -14.96 23.65 5.19
CA GLY A 200 -15.43 23.73 6.59
C GLY A 200 -16.95 23.94 6.78
N ARG A 201 -17.75 23.66 5.75
CA ARG A 201 -19.20 23.73 5.76
C ARG A 201 -19.72 22.30 5.71
N ALA A 202 -20.05 21.80 6.90
CA ALA A 202 -20.94 20.67 7.02
C ALA A 202 -22.36 21.10 6.59
#